data_fc1d9e653a1c5219b4347c44ef8a4a84
#
_entry.id   fc1d9e653a1c5219b4347c44ef8a4a84
#
_cell.length_a   1.000
_cell.length_b   1.000
_cell.length_c   1.000
_cell.angle_alpha   90.00
_cell.angle_beta   90.00
_cell.angle_gamma   90.00
#
_symmetry.space_group_name_H-M   'P 1'
#
loop_
_entity.id
_entity.type
_entity.pdbx_description
1 polymer ?
#
loop_
_entity_poly.entity_id
_entity_poly.type
_entity_poly.pdbx_seq_one_letter_code
_entity_poly.pdbx_strand_id
1 'polypeptide(L)'
;MASILGNLLTKSYTISELMAIDSGRQERAAGCSVSLLETYHEIQRESILEKFKKLFFRDRATMNVHYVIFKFSVSSDTGHNHTVLIRTQPDFLGTEGLNSRIQIFCTCKDFMFRSAWVLNQHKSLFRSDSTEAKLGRAITEKPKTQTSKSLLCKHAFAALSYLQNNYSYIMKTL
;
A
#
# COMPACT_ATOMS: atom_id res chain seq x y z
N MET A 1 23.78 -7.91 -19.70
CA MET A 1 22.38 -8.06 -20.17
C MET A 1 21.36 -8.38 -19.05
N ALA A 2 21.77 -8.53 -17.79
CA ALA A 2 20.87 -8.84 -16.67
C ALA A 2 20.13 -7.64 -16.04
N SER A 3 20.54 -6.39 -16.34
CA SER A 3 19.99 -5.20 -15.67
C SER A 3 18.73 -4.63 -16.32
N ILE A 4 18.38 -5.01 -17.54
CA ILE A 4 17.22 -4.46 -18.27
C ILE A 4 15.94 -5.23 -17.95
N LEU A 5 16.05 -6.51 -17.61
CA LEU A 5 14.89 -7.34 -17.19
C LEU A 5 14.45 -7.07 -15.74
N GLY A 6 15.35 -6.63 -14.86
CA GLY A 6 15.04 -6.31 -13.47
C GLY A 6 14.13 -5.09 -13.30
N ASN A 7 14.19 -4.11 -14.20
CA ASN A 7 13.39 -2.88 -14.14
C ASN A 7 11.95 -3.02 -14.75
N LEU A 8 11.67 -4.12 -15.44
CA LEU A 8 10.35 -4.36 -16.06
C LEU A 8 9.32 -5.02 -15.12
N LEU A 9 9.74 -5.43 -13.93
CA LEU A 9 8.94 -6.23 -13.00
C LEU A 9 8.89 -5.67 -11.58
N THR A 10 8.98 -4.36 -11.37
CA THR A 10 8.61 -3.77 -10.08
C THR A 10 7.09 -3.88 -9.90
N LYS A 11 6.69 -5.09 -9.56
CA LYS A 11 5.31 -5.47 -9.27
C LYS A 11 4.95 -4.86 -7.91
N SER A 12 3.83 -4.17 -7.81
CA SER A 12 3.31 -3.77 -6.50
C SER A 12 3.02 -4.99 -5.65
N TYR A 13 3.21 -4.87 -4.35
CA TYR A 13 2.96 -5.94 -3.39
C TYR A 13 1.46 -6.21 -3.21
N THR A 14 1.13 -7.45 -2.89
CA THR A 14 -0.15 -7.84 -2.32
C THR A 14 -0.12 -7.73 -0.79
N ILE A 15 -1.30 -7.82 -0.15
CA ILE A 15 -1.39 -7.86 1.33
C ILE A 15 -0.60 -9.06 1.87
N SER A 16 -0.82 -10.24 1.29
CA SER A 16 -0.14 -11.46 1.72
C SER A 16 1.37 -11.40 1.58
N GLU A 17 1.89 -10.84 0.48
CA GLU A 17 3.33 -10.64 0.27
C GLU A 17 3.93 -9.69 1.32
N LEU A 18 3.29 -8.55 1.60
CA LEU A 18 3.78 -7.60 2.60
C LEU A 18 3.75 -8.19 4.01
N MET A 19 2.69 -8.91 4.36
CA MET A 19 2.56 -9.56 5.67
C MET A 19 3.62 -10.65 5.86
N ALA A 20 3.93 -11.42 4.82
CA ALA A 20 4.97 -12.45 4.86
C ALA A 20 6.37 -11.85 5.04
N ILE A 21 6.70 -10.77 4.28
CA ILE A 21 8.00 -10.08 4.37
C ILE A 21 8.20 -9.49 5.77
N ASP A 22 7.16 -8.94 6.35
CA ASP A 22 7.20 -8.21 7.62
C ASP A 22 6.67 -9.00 8.83
N SER A 23 6.64 -10.33 8.76
CA SER A 23 6.16 -11.21 9.84
C SER A 23 6.80 -10.92 11.20
N GLY A 24 8.06 -10.48 11.24
CA GLY A 24 8.74 -10.04 12.46
C GLY A 24 8.18 -8.74 13.10
N ARG A 25 7.18 -8.10 12.48
CA ARG A 25 6.47 -6.93 13.05
C ARG A 25 5.24 -7.31 13.87
N GLN A 26 4.81 -8.55 13.81
CA GLN A 26 3.58 -9.02 14.45
C GLN A 26 3.56 -8.70 15.95
N GLU A 27 4.63 -9.00 16.69
CA GLU A 27 4.71 -8.72 18.12
C GLU A 27 4.60 -7.23 18.44
N ARG A 28 5.29 -6.38 17.66
CA ARG A 28 5.24 -4.92 17.84
C ARG A 28 3.91 -4.31 17.45
N ALA A 29 3.19 -4.94 16.55
CA ALA A 29 1.87 -4.52 16.12
C ALA A 29 0.76 -4.96 17.08
N ALA A 30 0.98 -6.02 17.86
CA ALA A 30 0.01 -6.53 18.82
C ALA A 30 -0.40 -5.50 19.89
N GLY A 31 0.49 -4.53 20.22
CA GLY A 31 0.19 -3.42 21.11
C GLY A 31 -0.53 -2.23 20.46
N CYS A 32 -0.92 -2.34 19.17
CA CYS A 32 -1.63 -1.28 18.48
C CYS A 32 -3.14 -1.53 18.49
N SER A 33 -3.92 -0.49 18.80
CA SER A 33 -5.38 -0.50 18.60
C SER A 33 -5.71 0.07 17.23
N VAL A 34 -6.54 -0.64 16.46
CA VAL A 34 -6.90 -0.27 15.09
C VAL A 34 -8.39 0.00 15.00
N SER A 35 -8.76 1.15 14.45
CA SER A 35 -10.14 1.54 14.17
C SER A 35 -10.27 1.92 12.70
N LEU A 36 -11.20 1.28 11.98
CA LEU A 36 -11.58 1.71 10.65
C LEU A 36 -12.43 2.98 10.78
N LEU A 37 -11.95 4.08 10.20
CA LEU A 37 -12.64 5.38 10.26
C LEU A 37 -13.56 5.57 9.06
N GLU A 38 -13.08 5.17 7.87
CA GLU A 38 -13.73 5.53 6.62
C GLU A 38 -13.35 4.53 5.54
N THR A 39 -14.29 4.25 4.66
CA THR A 39 -14.06 3.49 3.44
C THR A 39 -14.73 4.24 2.28
N TYR A 40 -14.00 4.44 1.19
CA TYR A 40 -14.55 5.12 0.02
C TYR A 40 -14.02 4.53 -1.28
N HIS A 41 -14.79 4.72 -2.35
CA HIS A 41 -14.44 4.28 -3.69
C HIS A 41 -13.77 5.39 -4.48
N GLU A 42 -12.75 5.03 -5.23
CA GLU A 42 -12.06 5.93 -6.15
C GLU A 42 -12.05 5.30 -7.54
N ILE A 43 -12.35 6.09 -8.56
CA ILE A 43 -12.25 5.67 -9.96
C ILE A 43 -11.09 6.45 -10.58
N GLN A 44 -10.08 5.73 -11.02
CA GLN A 44 -8.96 6.32 -11.75
C GLN A 44 -8.99 5.89 -13.21
N ARG A 45 -8.70 6.86 -14.11
CA ARG A 45 -8.47 6.56 -15.51
C ARG A 45 -7.02 6.17 -15.71
N GLU A 46 -6.77 4.90 -15.97
CA GLU A 46 -5.44 4.40 -16.28
C GLU A 46 -5.27 4.22 -17.78
N SER A 47 -4.10 4.67 -18.29
CA SER A 47 -3.72 4.42 -19.67
C SER A 47 -3.35 2.95 -19.83
N ILE A 48 -4.02 2.26 -20.73
CA ILE A 48 -3.71 0.86 -21.10
C ILE A 48 -2.30 0.76 -21.70
N LEU A 49 -1.78 1.86 -22.25
CA LEU A 49 -0.45 1.90 -22.88
C LEU A 49 0.70 1.57 -21.94
N GLU A 50 0.57 1.85 -20.64
CA GLU A 50 1.62 1.47 -19.69
C GLU A 50 1.72 -0.05 -19.45
N LYS A 51 0.61 -0.77 -19.59
CA LYS A 51 0.60 -2.24 -19.48
C LYS A 51 0.99 -2.95 -20.79
N PHE A 52 0.79 -2.30 -21.95
CA PHE A 52 0.95 -2.94 -23.27
C PHE A 52 1.88 -2.19 -24.23
N LYS A 53 2.82 -1.41 -23.76
CA LYS A 53 3.77 -0.63 -24.60
C LYS A 53 4.58 -1.44 -25.64
N LYS A 54 4.36 -2.73 -25.76
CA LYS A 54 5.08 -3.61 -26.72
C LYS A 54 4.22 -4.29 -27.77
N LEU A 55 2.90 -4.11 -27.76
CA LEU A 55 2.01 -4.77 -28.73
C LEU A 55 1.10 -3.75 -29.46
N PHE A 56 1.56 -3.27 -30.57
CA PHE A 56 0.84 -2.92 -31.79
C PHE A 56 -0.45 -2.08 -31.79
N PHE A 57 -0.79 -1.23 -30.83
CA PHE A 57 -1.96 -0.38 -31.02
C PHE A 57 -1.69 1.10 -30.81
N ARG A 58 -2.08 1.88 -31.85
CA ARG A 58 -1.90 3.35 -31.95
C ARG A 58 -2.92 4.15 -31.13
N ASP A 59 -3.94 3.51 -30.59
CA ASP A 59 -4.99 4.20 -29.84
C ASP A 59 -4.74 4.15 -28.33
N ARG A 60 -4.79 5.32 -27.72
CA ARG A 60 -4.71 5.52 -26.25
C ARG A 60 -6.00 5.03 -25.59
N ALA A 61 -6.22 3.74 -25.55
CA ALA A 61 -7.32 3.19 -24.78
C ALA A 61 -7.08 3.50 -23.29
N THR A 62 -8.01 4.16 -22.66
CA THR A 62 -8.06 4.38 -21.23
C THR A 62 -9.10 3.45 -20.62
N MET A 63 -8.78 2.90 -19.47
CA MET A 63 -9.70 2.05 -18.73
C MET A 63 -9.96 2.67 -17.36
N ASN A 64 -11.22 2.66 -16.94
CA ASN A 64 -11.58 3.05 -15.59
C ASN A 64 -11.21 1.91 -14.63
N VAL A 65 -10.35 2.20 -13.67
CA VAL A 65 -9.98 1.25 -12.62
C VAL A 65 -10.65 1.70 -11.34
N HIS A 66 -11.39 0.79 -10.72
CA HIS A 66 -12.03 1.01 -9.44
C HIS A 66 -11.10 0.63 -8.31
N TYR A 67 -10.98 1.50 -7.34
CA TYR A 67 -10.23 1.29 -6.12
C TYR A 67 -11.13 1.44 -4.90
N VAL A 68 -10.81 0.69 -3.86
CA VAL A 68 -11.35 0.90 -2.51
C VAL A 68 -10.24 1.41 -1.62
N ILE A 69 -10.50 2.47 -0.90
CA ILE A 69 -9.57 3.10 0.03
C ILE A 69 -10.11 2.94 1.44
N PHE A 70 -9.30 2.34 2.30
CA PHE A 70 -9.58 2.17 3.73
C PHE A 70 -8.72 3.15 4.52
N LYS A 71 -9.36 3.93 5.38
CA LYS A 71 -8.69 4.87 6.28
C LYS A 71 -8.83 4.40 7.71
N PHE A 72 -7.71 4.16 8.34
CA PHE A 72 -7.63 3.68 9.71
C PHE A 72 -7.03 4.74 10.63
N SER A 73 -7.50 4.77 11.88
CA SER A 73 -6.77 5.32 13.01
C SER A 73 -6.08 4.19 13.75
N VAL A 74 -4.78 4.30 13.94
CA VAL A 74 -3.99 3.30 14.65
C VAL A 74 -3.26 3.98 15.79
N SER A 75 -3.63 3.62 17.02
CA SER A 75 -2.94 4.07 18.23
C SER A 75 -1.90 3.05 18.66
N SER A 76 -0.76 3.53 19.13
CA SER A 76 0.25 2.71 19.77
C SER A 76 0.17 2.85 21.29
N ASP A 77 0.88 1.97 21.96
CA ASP A 77 1.13 1.99 23.42
C ASP A 77 1.63 3.35 23.95
N THR A 78 2.22 4.19 23.10
CA THR A 78 2.66 5.55 23.42
C THR A 78 1.54 6.60 23.37
N GLY A 79 0.30 6.20 23.07
CA GLY A 79 -0.88 7.07 23.03
C GLY A 79 -1.00 7.96 21.80
N HIS A 80 -0.06 7.90 20.85
CA HIS A 80 -0.15 8.68 19.62
C HIS A 80 -0.96 7.96 18.56
N ASN A 81 -1.92 8.68 17.97
CA ASN A 81 -2.72 8.19 16.86
C ASN A 81 -2.06 8.50 15.52
N HIS A 82 -2.00 7.50 14.67
CA HIS A 82 -1.49 7.61 13.32
C HIS A 82 -2.58 7.23 12.31
N THR A 83 -2.65 7.98 11.23
CA THR A 83 -3.53 7.64 10.11
C THR A 83 -2.82 6.66 9.18
N VAL A 84 -3.48 5.55 8.86
CA VAL A 84 -3.03 4.61 7.84
C VAL A 84 -4.06 4.61 6.71
N LEU A 85 -3.59 4.76 5.48
CA LEU A 85 -4.39 4.66 4.26
C LEU A 85 -3.96 3.42 3.49
N ILE A 86 -4.93 2.59 3.10
CA ILE A 86 -4.70 1.40 2.28
C ILE A 86 -5.62 1.49 1.08
N ARG A 87 -5.04 1.50 -0.13
CA ARG A 87 -5.77 1.45 -1.39
C ARG A 87 -5.59 0.08 -2.01
N THR A 88 -6.68 -0.57 -2.38
CA THR A 88 -6.67 -1.85 -3.07
C THR A 88 -7.61 -1.80 -4.27
N GLN A 89 -7.32 -2.60 -5.25
CA GLN A 89 -8.22 -2.85 -6.36
C GLN A 89 -9.07 -4.07 -5.98
N PRO A 90 -10.39 -3.93 -5.84
CA PRO A 90 -11.24 -5.08 -5.59
C PRO A 90 -11.16 -6.02 -6.78
N ASP A 91 -10.93 -7.30 -6.54
CA ASP A 91 -11.09 -8.29 -7.58
C ASP A 91 -12.56 -8.41 -7.94
N PHE A 92 -12.87 -8.30 -9.23
CA PHE A 92 -14.23 -8.38 -9.75
C PHE A 92 -14.94 -9.71 -9.41
N LEU A 93 -14.24 -10.70 -8.92
CA LEU A 93 -14.74 -12.04 -8.61
C LEU A 93 -14.97 -12.30 -7.11
N GLY A 94 -14.78 -11.31 -6.25
CA GLY A 94 -15.28 -11.33 -4.85
C GLY A 94 -14.61 -12.28 -3.87
N THR A 95 -13.56 -13.00 -4.26
CA THR A 95 -13.04 -14.09 -3.40
C THR A 95 -11.65 -13.87 -2.81
N GLU A 96 -10.84 -12.94 -3.32
CA GLU A 96 -9.44 -12.86 -2.89
C GLU A 96 -8.87 -11.43 -2.78
N GLY A 97 -9.57 -10.50 -2.16
CA GLY A 97 -9.05 -9.14 -1.93
C GLY A 97 -7.67 -9.09 -1.26
N LEU A 98 -7.26 -10.19 -0.63
CA LEU A 98 -5.94 -10.35 -0.02
C LEU A 98 -4.81 -10.51 -1.05
N ASN A 99 -5.12 -10.95 -2.26
CA ASN A 99 -4.17 -11.08 -3.36
C ASN A 99 -4.17 -9.87 -4.29
N SER A 100 -5.04 -8.90 -4.03
CA SER A 100 -5.04 -7.63 -4.75
C SER A 100 -3.78 -6.84 -4.43
N ARG A 101 -3.28 -6.13 -5.46
CA ARG A 101 -2.18 -5.19 -5.29
C ARG A 101 -2.61 -4.03 -4.42
N ILE A 102 -1.76 -3.64 -3.50
CA ILE A 102 -2.08 -2.56 -2.59
C ILE A 102 -1.09 -1.41 -2.66
N GLN A 103 -1.60 -0.27 -2.26
CA GLN A 103 -0.80 0.91 -1.95
C GLN A 103 -1.11 1.32 -0.52
N ILE A 104 -0.07 1.66 0.23
CA ILE A 104 -0.17 1.96 1.64
C ILE A 104 0.57 3.26 2.00
N PHE A 105 0.02 3.97 2.98
CA PHE A 105 0.63 5.16 3.57
C PHE A 105 0.37 5.16 5.08
N CYS A 106 1.34 5.65 5.86
CA CYS A 106 1.18 5.88 7.29
C CYS A 106 1.84 7.21 7.68
N THR A 107 1.19 7.96 8.56
CA THR A 107 1.68 9.27 9.03
C THR A 107 2.83 9.20 10.03
N CYS A 108 3.22 8.02 10.51
CA CYS A 108 4.28 7.91 11.52
C CYS A 108 5.67 8.18 10.91
N LYS A 109 6.58 8.71 11.74
CA LYS A 109 7.96 8.98 11.33
C LYS A 109 8.69 7.73 10.85
N ASP A 110 8.47 6.59 11.50
CA ASP A 110 9.10 5.33 11.13
C ASP A 110 8.76 4.91 9.69
N PHE A 111 7.50 5.09 9.27
CA PHE A 111 7.08 4.86 7.90
C PHE A 111 7.80 5.78 6.93
N MET A 112 7.85 7.07 7.22
CA MET A 112 8.47 8.07 6.36
C MET A 112 9.96 7.81 6.16
N PHE A 113 10.68 7.43 7.23
CA PHE A 113 12.12 7.23 7.15
C PHE A 113 12.56 5.87 6.59
N ARG A 114 11.72 4.83 6.67
CA ARG A 114 12.11 3.46 6.30
C ARG A 114 11.31 2.87 5.16
N SER A 115 9.98 3.07 5.18
CA SER A 115 9.05 2.36 4.31
C SER A 115 8.77 3.11 3.01
N ALA A 116 8.56 4.43 3.10
CA ALA A 116 8.05 5.23 1.98
C ALA A 116 8.90 5.11 0.71
N TRP A 117 10.22 5.20 0.84
CA TRP A 117 11.12 5.09 -0.32
C TRP A 117 11.01 3.73 -1.01
N VAL A 118 11.06 2.63 -0.26
CA VAL A 118 11.01 1.27 -0.83
C VAL A 118 9.66 1.00 -1.46
N LEU A 119 8.57 1.34 -0.75
CA LEU A 119 7.23 1.16 -1.28
C LEU A 119 6.98 1.98 -2.54
N ASN A 120 7.60 3.18 -2.64
CA ASN A 120 7.56 3.99 -3.86
C ASN A 120 8.25 3.28 -5.03
N GLN A 121 9.42 2.65 -4.82
CA GLN A 121 10.11 1.89 -5.86
C GLN A 121 9.26 0.72 -6.38
N HIS A 122 8.48 0.10 -5.51
CA HIS A 122 7.59 -1.02 -5.83
C HIS A 122 6.16 -0.62 -6.19
N LYS A 123 5.88 0.68 -6.40
CA LYS A 123 4.53 1.18 -6.73
C LYS A 123 3.46 0.80 -5.68
N SER A 124 3.89 0.48 -4.46
CA SER A 124 3.03 0.13 -3.32
C SER A 124 2.88 1.27 -2.31
N LEU A 125 3.36 2.47 -2.63
CA LEU A 125 3.13 3.67 -1.84
C LEU A 125 1.83 4.34 -2.28
N PHE A 126 0.90 4.58 -1.34
CA PHE A 126 -0.29 5.39 -1.59
C PHE A 126 0.10 6.86 -1.72
N ARG A 127 -0.28 7.47 -2.84
CA ARG A 127 -0.02 8.87 -3.16
C ARG A 127 -1.33 9.57 -3.51
N SER A 128 -1.53 10.73 -2.91
CA SER A 128 -2.62 11.66 -3.18
C SER A 128 -2.13 13.07 -2.86
N ASP A 129 -2.84 14.09 -3.28
CA ASP A 129 -2.47 15.49 -3.00
C ASP A 129 -2.24 15.73 -1.50
N SER A 130 -3.05 15.11 -0.64
CA SER A 130 -2.94 15.23 0.81
C SER A 130 -1.72 14.48 1.40
N THR A 131 -1.20 13.46 0.72
CA THR A 131 -0.03 12.68 1.18
C THR A 131 1.27 13.18 0.57
N GLU A 132 1.25 13.75 -0.64
CA GLU A 132 2.43 14.27 -1.35
C GLU A 132 3.19 15.30 -0.51
N ALA A 133 2.50 16.26 0.09
CA ALA A 133 3.10 17.27 0.95
C ALA A 133 3.84 16.66 2.17
N LYS A 134 3.37 15.52 2.67
CA LYS A 134 3.98 14.82 3.80
C LYS A 134 5.14 13.91 3.38
N LEU A 135 5.08 13.36 2.17
CA LEU A 135 6.09 12.45 1.65
C LEU A 135 7.40 13.15 1.31
N GLY A 136 7.34 14.35 0.69
CA GLY A 136 8.50 15.19 0.44
C GLY A 136 9.77 14.41 0.07
N ARG A 137 10.85 14.61 0.85
CA ARG A 137 12.14 13.93 0.65
C ARG A 137 12.11 12.43 0.92
N ALA A 138 11.12 11.93 1.67
CA ALA A 138 11.04 10.52 2.04
C ALA A 138 10.95 9.57 0.84
N ILE A 139 10.50 10.05 -0.31
CA ILE A 139 10.38 9.25 -1.54
C ILE A 139 11.54 9.44 -2.51
N THR A 140 12.32 10.51 -2.37
CA THR A 140 13.43 10.86 -3.30
C THR A 140 14.78 10.38 -2.79
N GLU A 141 14.97 10.34 -1.48
CA GLU A 141 16.24 9.99 -0.86
C GLU A 141 16.20 8.57 -0.30
N LYS A 142 17.18 7.74 -0.69
CA LYS A 142 17.36 6.41 -0.09
C LYS A 142 17.74 6.55 1.38
N PRO A 143 17.04 5.87 2.29
CA PRO A 143 17.38 5.92 3.71
C PRO A 143 18.82 5.45 3.98
N LYS A 144 19.59 6.24 4.73
CA LYS A 144 20.99 5.91 5.09
C LYS A 144 21.10 4.65 5.97
N THR A 145 20.04 4.35 6.72
CA THR A 145 20.00 3.30 7.75
C THR A 145 19.08 2.14 7.41
N GLN A 146 18.86 1.87 6.12
CA GLN A 146 17.99 0.74 5.72
C GLN A 146 18.72 -0.60 5.96
N THR A 147 18.94 -0.94 7.22
CA THR A 147 19.52 -2.21 7.67
C THR A 147 18.47 -3.30 7.88
N SER A 148 17.18 -2.91 7.99
CA SER A 148 16.10 -3.88 8.22
C SER A 148 15.43 -4.30 6.91
N LYS A 149 15.19 -5.59 6.76
CA LYS A 149 14.40 -6.17 5.67
C LYS A 149 12.91 -5.79 5.76
N SER A 150 12.50 -5.03 6.78
CA SER A 150 11.12 -4.65 7.04
C SER A 150 10.69 -3.51 6.14
N LEU A 151 9.57 -3.69 5.45
CA LEU A 151 8.96 -2.73 4.53
C LEU A 151 7.88 -1.86 5.20
N LEU A 152 7.32 -2.32 6.32
CA LEU A 152 6.21 -1.67 7.01
C LEU A 152 6.64 -1.14 8.38
N CYS A 153 6.02 -0.06 8.83
CA CYS A 153 6.02 0.31 10.24
C CYS A 153 5.00 -0.56 11.02
N LYS A 154 5.08 -0.57 12.35
CA LYS A 154 4.14 -1.34 13.19
C LYS A 154 2.66 -0.96 12.97
N HIS A 155 2.37 0.31 12.73
CA HIS A 155 1.00 0.80 12.50
C HIS A 155 0.43 0.34 11.16
N ALA A 156 1.24 0.39 10.09
CA ALA A 156 0.84 -0.10 8.79
C ALA A 156 0.62 -1.62 8.81
N PHE A 157 1.47 -2.36 9.52
CA PHE A 157 1.31 -3.80 9.72
C PHE A 157 0.03 -4.12 10.49
N ALA A 158 -0.26 -3.39 11.60
CA ALA A 158 -1.48 -3.59 12.38
C ALA A 158 -2.75 -3.33 11.54
N ALA A 159 -2.76 -2.24 10.75
CA ALA A 159 -3.89 -1.94 9.88
C ALA A 159 -4.10 -3.00 8.79
N LEU A 160 -3.02 -3.52 8.18
CA LEU A 160 -3.11 -4.62 7.21
C LEU A 160 -3.62 -5.90 7.85
N SER A 161 -3.13 -6.25 9.04
CA SER A 161 -3.61 -7.42 9.80
C SER A 161 -5.10 -7.30 10.12
N TYR A 162 -5.54 -6.13 10.57
CA TYR A 162 -6.95 -5.85 10.80
C TYR A 162 -7.78 -6.01 9.52
N LEU A 163 -7.33 -5.42 8.42
CA LEU A 163 -8.00 -5.52 7.12
C LEU A 163 -8.08 -6.98 6.65
N GLN A 164 -6.98 -7.73 6.76
CA GLN A 164 -6.93 -9.15 6.38
C GLN A 164 -7.97 -9.97 7.13
N ASN A 165 -8.06 -9.77 8.45
CA ASN A 165 -8.96 -10.55 9.30
C ASN A 165 -10.44 -10.14 9.15
N ASN A 166 -10.72 -8.92 8.71
CA ASN A 166 -12.07 -8.36 8.64
C ASN A 166 -12.54 -8.05 7.22
N TYR A 167 -11.74 -8.36 6.19
CA TYR A 167 -11.99 -7.95 4.80
C TYR A 167 -13.40 -8.35 4.32
N SER A 168 -13.76 -9.61 4.50
CA SER A 168 -15.06 -10.11 4.04
C SER A 168 -16.24 -9.45 4.75
N TYR A 169 -16.08 -9.09 6.02
CA TYR A 169 -17.11 -8.36 6.78
C TYR A 169 -17.23 -6.92 6.28
N ILE A 170 -16.10 -6.23 6.13
CA ILE A 170 -16.07 -4.83 5.66
C ILE A 170 -16.67 -4.73 4.26
N MET A 171 -16.30 -5.61 3.34
CA MET A 171 -16.80 -5.59 1.96
C MET A 171 -18.30 -5.92 1.82
N LYS A 172 -18.89 -6.59 2.80
CA LYS A 172 -20.34 -6.84 2.82
C LYS A 172 -21.14 -5.65 3.34
N THR A 173 -20.48 -4.72 4.02
CA THR A 173 -21.13 -3.53 4.62
C THR A 173 -20.96 -2.29 3.75
N LEU A 174 -20.20 -2.38 2.65
CA LEU A 174 -20.06 -1.35 1.61
C LEU A 174 -21.12 -1.49 0.53
#